data_4b5c75d1c1e96ee80cfef9b3fac3963d
#
_entry.id   4b5c75d1c1e96ee80cfef9b3fac3963d
#
_cell.length_a   1.000
_cell.length_b   1.000
_cell.length_c   1.000
_cell.angle_alpha   90.00
_cell.angle_beta   90.00
_cell.angle_gamma   90.00
#
_symmetry.space_group_name_H-M   'P 1'
#
loop_
_entity.id
_entity.type
_entity.pdbx_description
1 polymer ?
#
loop_
_entity_poly.entity_id
_entity_poly.type
_entity_poly.pdbx_seq_one_letter_code
_entity_poly.pdbx_strand_id
1 'polypeptide(L)'
;MSKDTINIITSFSPKGWETYAKKMIESANKFLSDDLHLTAYYHDFNDKQIKEFPKSNKITFKNLNDVPSMLKYRDEMKLHDGTEGKRMQYNWRLDAIKWCHKVYALTDFSFKLVEKGVQVGWVVWLDADIILKKPITKKDLLSIIPLDSELVHLGRKDVDYSETSFMAFNLNNVPPLDLLLDMRGIYDSHEVLSYREWHDGFIFERLFNLYGAHGLKKHNLTPKVRGLDAFNNSPLSQYFEHFKGNRKDLLSDKTTPDVVGPKRYKQLADVIRHYKFSRILETGTWNGGRAIEMALAAFDNVDKVYYKGYDLFEDADEFTDRTELNTKPHNLYKAVEKRLNDFKKYVKEKMNKEFDFDLVKGDTKKTLTEQKDFDIAYLDGGHSFETVKHDYNMCKQLPVVVFDDYFTKDEGGKEVADEHKGTNKIFDK
;
A
#
# COMPACT_ATOMS: atom_id res chain seq x y z
N MET A 1 -16.32 -36.80 4.55
CA MET A 1 -15.53 -35.55 4.73
C MET A 1 -16.35 -34.60 5.56
N SER A 2 -15.76 -33.87 6.51
CA SER A 2 -16.53 -32.99 7.40
C SER A 2 -17.07 -31.78 6.62
N LYS A 3 -18.28 -31.29 6.99
CA LYS A 3 -18.91 -30.09 6.43
C LYS A 3 -18.04 -28.80 6.53
N ASP A 4 -16.92 -28.88 7.19
CA ASP A 4 -16.09 -27.78 7.63
C ASP A 4 -14.72 -27.71 6.90
N THR A 5 -14.64 -28.22 5.66
CA THR A 5 -13.42 -28.06 4.85
C THR A 5 -13.16 -26.60 4.56
N ILE A 6 -11.90 -26.16 4.66
CA ILE A 6 -11.46 -24.81 4.33
C ILE A 6 -10.40 -24.88 3.23
N ASN A 7 -10.64 -24.17 2.14
CA ASN A 7 -9.73 -24.02 1.02
C ASN A 7 -9.31 -22.55 0.92
N ILE A 8 -8.05 -22.25 1.11
CA ILE A 8 -7.52 -20.88 1.02
C ILE A 8 -7.00 -20.63 -0.38
N ILE A 9 -7.30 -19.46 -0.95
CA ILE A 9 -6.91 -19.10 -2.31
C ILE A 9 -6.27 -17.72 -2.32
N THR A 10 -5.26 -17.56 -3.16
CA THR A 10 -4.63 -16.27 -3.48
C THR A 10 -4.22 -16.20 -4.95
N SER A 11 -3.86 -15.01 -5.44
CA SER A 11 -3.21 -14.87 -6.75
C SER A 11 -2.15 -13.77 -6.76
N PHE A 12 -1.14 -13.92 -7.64
CA PHE A 12 -0.07 -12.94 -7.80
C PHE A 12 0.58 -12.99 -9.19
N SER A 13 1.17 -11.86 -9.56
CA SER A 13 2.02 -11.66 -10.74
C SER A 13 3.51 -11.77 -10.38
N PRO A 14 4.44 -11.77 -11.37
CA PRO A 14 5.87 -11.70 -11.10
C PRO A 14 6.28 -10.49 -10.25
N LYS A 15 5.71 -9.31 -10.54
CA LYS A 15 5.93 -8.11 -9.72
C LYS A 15 5.40 -8.31 -8.29
N GLY A 16 4.22 -8.91 -8.14
CA GLY A 16 3.65 -9.24 -6.83
C GLY A 16 4.50 -10.25 -6.06
N TRP A 17 5.07 -11.24 -6.75
CA TRP A 17 6.00 -12.21 -6.16
C TRP A 17 7.21 -11.52 -5.52
N GLU A 18 7.90 -10.68 -6.28
CA GLU A 18 9.08 -9.96 -5.81
C GLU A 18 8.78 -8.95 -4.68
N THR A 19 7.56 -8.41 -4.68
CA THR A 19 7.22 -7.34 -3.72
C THR A 19 6.65 -7.88 -2.41
N TYR A 20 5.79 -8.92 -2.44
CA TYR A 20 5.05 -9.35 -1.24
C TYR A 20 4.67 -10.85 -1.23
N ALA A 21 4.32 -11.46 -2.39
CA ALA A 21 3.73 -12.80 -2.37
C ALA A 21 4.71 -13.87 -1.92
N LYS A 22 6.02 -13.72 -2.17
CA LYS A 22 7.06 -14.62 -1.67
C LYS A 22 7.01 -14.72 -0.14
N LYS A 23 6.91 -13.61 0.57
CA LYS A 23 6.78 -13.58 2.03
C LYS A 23 5.47 -14.20 2.52
N MET A 24 4.36 -13.96 1.81
CA MET A 24 3.08 -14.61 2.08
C MET A 24 3.23 -16.12 1.99
N ILE A 25 3.81 -16.65 0.92
CA ILE A 25 4.03 -18.08 0.69
C ILE A 25 4.96 -18.69 1.76
N GLU A 26 6.06 -18.03 2.08
CA GLU A 26 6.98 -18.46 3.15
C GLU A 26 6.28 -18.55 4.51
N SER A 27 5.49 -17.52 4.86
CA SER A 27 4.74 -17.49 6.11
C SER A 27 3.62 -18.55 6.13
N ALA A 28 2.93 -18.76 5.01
CA ALA A 28 1.92 -19.81 4.88
C ALA A 28 2.54 -21.21 5.05
N ASN A 29 3.66 -21.49 4.40
CA ASN A 29 4.37 -22.75 4.55
C ASN A 29 4.82 -23.01 6.00
N LYS A 30 5.22 -21.96 6.71
CA LYS A 30 5.67 -22.02 8.10
C LYS A 30 4.52 -22.20 9.10
N PHE A 31 3.40 -21.50 8.91
CA PHE A 31 2.41 -21.28 9.94
C PHE A 31 1.03 -21.89 9.67
N LEU A 32 0.70 -22.30 8.43
CA LEU A 32 -0.50 -23.11 8.21
C LEU A 32 -0.32 -24.49 8.84
N SER A 33 -1.35 -24.98 9.54
CA SER A 33 -1.39 -26.37 9.99
C SER A 33 -1.67 -27.32 8.81
N ASP A 34 -1.44 -28.62 9.03
CA ASP A 34 -1.59 -29.64 7.98
C ASP A 34 -3.06 -29.87 7.54
N ASP A 35 -4.02 -29.37 8.31
CA ASP A 35 -5.46 -29.40 8.00
C ASP A 35 -5.96 -28.17 7.22
N LEU A 36 -5.05 -27.26 6.84
CA LEU A 36 -5.29 -26.11 5.97
C LEU A 36 -4.44 -26.21 4.70
N HIS A 37 -5.02 -25.83 3.56
CA HIS A 37 -4.34 -25.85 2.28
C HIS A 37 -4.51 -24.51 1.55
N LEU A 38 -3.40 -23.98 1.00
CA LEU A 38 -3.38 -22.78 0.17
C LEU A 38 -3.22 -23.15 -1.30
N THR A 39 -4.16 -22.73 -2.14
CA THR A 39 -3.98 -22.75 -3.60
C THR A 39 -3.56 -21.36 -4.08
N ALA A 40 -2.35 -21.26 -4.58
CA ALA A 40 -1.75 -20.02 -5.03
C ALA A 40 -1.73 -19.96 -6.56
N TYR A 41 -2.60 -19.12 -7.14
CA TYR A 41 -2.61 -18.87 -8.57
C TYR A 41 -1.52 -17.88 -8.95
N TYR A 42 -0.77 -18.19 -10.01
CA TYR A 42 0.22 -17.29 -10.59
C TYR A 42 -0.09 -17.05 -12.07
N HIS A 43 0.31 -15.90 -12.60
CA HIS A 43 0.16 -15.56 -14.02
C HIS A 43 1.38 -14.80 -14.51
N ASP A 44 1.65 -14.93 -15.81
CA ASP A 44 2.73 -14.22 -16.53
C ASP A 44 4.16 -14.52 -16.03
N PHE A 45 4.37 -15.69 -15.44
CA PHE A 45 5.68 -16.18 -15.03
C PHE A 45 6.35 -16.96 -16.18
N ASN A 46 7.66 -16.84 -16.30
CA ASN A 46 8.46 -17.71 -17.15
C ASN A 46 8.92 -18.97 -16.39
N ASP A 47 9.40 -19.98 -17.14
CA ASP A 47 9.82 -21.28 -16.57
C ASP A 47 10.92 -21.15 -15.52
N LYS A 48 11.82 -20.16 -15.64
CA LYS A 48 12.88 -19.93 -14.67
C LYS A 48 12.32 -19.47 -13.33
N GLN A 49 11.39 -18.52 -13.36
CA GLN A 49 10.74 -18.00 -12.17
C GLN A 49 9.86 -19.07 -11.49
N ILE A 50 9.16 -19.90 -12.26
CA ILE A 50 8.32 -20.98 -11.71
C ILE A 50 9.18 -22.00 -10.93
N LYS A 51 10.43 -22.27 -11.38
CA LYS A 51 11.36 -23.16 -10.68
C LYS A 51 11.78 -22.66 -9.30
N GLU A 52 11.60 -21.38 -9.01
CA GLU A 52 11.91 -20.76 -7.71
C GLU A 52 10.79 -20.96 -6.68
N PHE A 53 9.62 -21.46 -7.09
CA PHE A 53 8.53 -21.70 -6.15
C PHE A 53 8.92 -22.81 -5.16
N PRO A 54 8.67 -22.61 -3.85
CA PRO A 54 9.02 -23.59 -2.85
C PRO A 54 8.16 -24.86 -3.00
N LYS A 55 8.77 -26.02 -2.81
CA LYS A 55 8.03 -27.28 -2.69
C LYS A 55 7.37 -27.32 -1.31
N SER A 56 6.08 -27.60 -1.27
CA SER A 56 5.29 -27.66 -0.04
C SER A 56 4.16 -28.65 -0.17
N ASN A 57 3.84 -29.35 0.90
CA ASN A 57 2.63 -30.17 1.01
C ASN A 57 1.38 -29.37 1.39
N LYS A 58 1.55 -28.12 1.84
CA LYS A 58 0.49 -27.20 2.26
C LYS A 58 0.08 -26.21 1.17
N ILE A 59 0.87 -26.12 0.09
CA ILE A 59 0.67 -25.11 -0.95
C ILE A 59 0.69 -25.78 -2.32
N THR A 60 -0.35 -25.51 -3.11
CA THR A 60 -0.41 -25.89 -4.52
C THR A 60 -0.34 -24.64 -5.39
N PHE A 61 0.62 -24.61 -6.31
CA PHE A 61 0.69 -23.55 -7.31
C PHE A 61 -0.08 -23.94 -8.56
N LYS A 62 -0.89 -23.01 -9.09
CA LYS A 62 -1.66 -23.17 -10.33
C LYS A 62 -1.41 -22.00 -11.27
N ASN A 63 -1.22 -22.31 -12.55
CA ASN A 63 -1.09 -21.28 -13.57
C ASN A 63 -2.47 -20.72 -13.94
N LEU A 64 -2.70 -19.45 -13.69
CA LEU A 64 -3.95 -18.79 -14.04
C LEU A 64 -4.09 -18.60 -15.58
N ASN A 65 -2.98 -18.60 -16.30
CA ASN A 65 -2.99 -18.59 -17.76
C ASN A 65 -3.56 -19.89 -18.37
N ASP A 66 -3.75 -20.96 -17.58
CA ASP A 66 -4.45 -22.17 -18.00
C ASP A 66 -5.98 -22.03 -17.93
N VAL A 67 -6.51 -20.85 -17.63
CA VAL A 67 -7.95 -20.52 -17.64
C VAL A 67 -8.28 -19.77 -18.94
N PRO A 68 -8.85 -20.46 -19.96
CA PRO A 68 -9.00 -19.89 -21.31
C PRO A 68 -9.83 -18.61 -21.34
N SER A 69 -10.90 -18.56 -20.55
CA SER A 69 -11.76 -17.37 -20.48
C SER A 69 -11.07 -16.15 -19.86
N MET A 70 -10.12 -16.35 -18.94
CA MET A 70 -9.29 -15.25 -18.42
C MET A 70 -8.37 -14.70 -19.51
N LEU A 71 -7.72 -15.57 -20.29
CA LEU A 71 -6.88 -15.14 -21.40
C LEU A 71 -7.67 -14.38 -22.47
N LYS A 72 -8.85 -14.90 -22.83
CA LYS A 72 -9.78 -14.24 -23.75
C LYS A 72 -10.16 -12.85 -23.21
N TYR A 73 -10.63 -12.76 -21.97
CA TYR A 73 -10.98 -11.50 -21.34
C TYR A 73 -9.84 -10.49 -21.37
N ARG A 74 -8.63 -10.90 -20.99
CA ARG A 74 -7.45 -10.01 -21.00
C ARG A 74 -7.10 -9.49 -22.38
N ASP A 75 -7.22 -10.31 -23.43
CA ASP A 75 -6.96 -9.88 -24.81
C ASP A 75 -8.02 -8.88 -25.28
N GLU A 76 -9.27 -9.14 -25.01
CA GLU A 76 -10.40 -8.27 -25.36
C GLU A 76 -10.36 -6.94 -24.58
N MET A 77 -9.91 -6.96 -23.34
CA MET A 77 -9.89 -5.81 -22.42
C MET A 77 -8.54 -5.10 -22.33
N LYS A 78 -7.59 -5.41 -23.21
CA LYS A 78 -6.18 -4.90 -23.13
C LYS A 78 -6.04 -3.38 -23.15
N LEU A 79 -7.02 -2.65 -23.66
CA LEU A 79 -7.03 -1.18 -23.65
C LEU A 79 -7.64 -0.59 -22.37
N HIS A 80 -8.20 -1.44 -21.48
CA HIS A 80 -8.85 -1.05 -20.24
C HIS A 80 -7.97 -1.36 -19.02
N ASP A 81 -6.73 -0.88 -19.08
CA ASP A 81 -5.67 -1.11 -18.10
C ASP A 81 -5.53 0.01 -17.05
N GLY A 82 -6.52 0.88 -16.96
CA GLY A 82 -6.51 2.03 -16.05
C GLY A 82 -5.79 3.27 -16.57
N THR A 83 -5.26 3.25 -17.79
CA THR A 83 -4.57 4.40 -18.41
C THR A 83 -5.47 5.20 -19.34
N GLU A 84 -6.76 4.94 -19.35
CA GLU A 84 -7.74 5.60 -20.22
C GLU A 84 -7.93 7.10 -19.90
N GLY A 85 -7.98 7.92 -20.94
CA GLY A 85 -8.36 9.31 -20.89
C GLY A 85 -7.26 10.32 -21.26
N LYS A 86 -7.67 11.59 -21.44
CA LYS A 86 -6.85 12.70 -21.94
C LYS A 86 -5.60 13.03 -21.09
N ARG A 87 -5.46 12.50 -19.90
CA ARG A 87 -4.36 12.80 -18.97
C ARG A 87 -3.35 11.67 -18.78
N MET A 88 -3.54 10.50 -19.38
CA MET A 88 -2.67 9.32 -19.23
C MET A 88 -2.27 9.00 -17.77
N GLN A 89 -3.03 9.46 -16.79
CA GLN A 89 -2.80 9.14 -15.38
C GLN A 89 -3.48 7.82 -15.05
N TYR A 90 -2.72 6.88 -14.50
CA TYR A 90 -3.23 5.59 -14.06
C TYR A 90 -4.36 5.73 -13.02
N ASN A 91 -5.51 5.18 -13.36
CA ASN A 91 -6.66 5.08 -12.46
C ASN A 91 -6.94 3.62 -12.11
N TRP A 92 -6.49 3.20 -10.96
CA TRP A 92 -6.66 1.81 -10.50
C TRP A 92 -8.12 1.35 -10.42
N ARG A 93 -9.08 2.27 -10.30
CA ARG A 93 -10.52 1.95 -10.28
C ARG A 93 -11.05 1.49 -11.64
N LEU A 94 -10.38 1.87 -12.71
CA LEU A 94 -10.73 1.56 -14.09
C LEU A 94 -9.72 0.60 -14.75
N ASP A 95 -8.97 -0.18 -13.95
CA ASP A 95 -8.04 -1.19 -14.44
C ASP A 95 -8.72 -2.57 -14.45
N ALA A 96 -9.46 -2.86 -15.53
CA ALA A 96 -10.17 -4.13 -15.70
C ALA A 96 -9.21 -5.34 -15.75
N ILE A 97 -8.01 -5.15 -16.27
CA ILE A 97 -7.00 -6.20 -16.39
C ILE A 97 -6.46 -6.62 -15.02
N LYS A 98 -6.11 -5.65 -14.20
CA LYS A 98 -5.55 -5.92 -12.87
C LYS A 98 -6.52 -6.71 -11.98
N TRP A 99 -7.77 -6.32 -11.97
CA TRP A 99 -8.74 -6.87 -11.03
C TRP A 99 -9.38 -8.19 -11.50
N CYS A 100 -9.32 -8.50 -12.80
CA CYS A 100 -9.84 -9.75 -13.31
C CYS A 100 -9.13 -10.98 -12.69
N HIS A 101 -7.83 -10.91 -12.40
CA HIS A 101 -7.06 -12.05 -11.92
C HIS A 101 -7.63 -12.65 -10.64
N LYS A 102 -8.08 -11.81 -9.68
CA LYS A 102 -8.74 -12.27 -8.46
C LYS A 102 -10.04 -13.01 -8.78
N VAL A 103 -10.88 -12.41 -9.61
CA VAL A 103 -12.19 -12.98 -9.98
C VAL A 103 -12.00 -14.33 -10.65
N TYR A 104 -11.10 -14.42 -11.64
CA TYR A 104 -10.85 -15.66 -12.35
C TYR A 104 -10.20 -16.74 -11.49
N ALA A 105 -9.27 -16.40 -10.60
CA ALA A 105 -8.67 -17.36 -9.68
C ALA A 105 -9.69 -17.94 -8.69
N LEU A 106 -10.50 -17.07 -8.07
CA LEU A 106 -11.52 -17.45 -7.10
C LEU A 106 -12.60 -18.30 -7.73
N THR A 107 -13.12 -17.92 -8.90
CA THR A 107 -14.21 -18.63 -9.59
C THR A 107 -13.73 -19.93 -10.23
N ASP A 108 -12.55 -19.96 -10.87
CA ASP A 108 -11.98 -21.19 -11.44
C ASP A 108 -11.81 -22.28 -10.35
N PHE A 109 -11.26 -21.88 -9.21
CA PHE A 109 -11.13 -22.82 -8.09
C PHE A 109 -12.46 -23.31 -7.60
N SER A 110 -13.41 -22.41 -7.35
CA SER A 110 -14.72 -22.72 -6.78
C SER A 110 -15.53 -23.64 -7.68
N PHE A 111 -15.57 -23.36 -8.99
CA PHE A 111 -16.34 -24.17 -9.96
C PHE A 111 -15.74 -25.55 -10.12
N LYS A 112 -14.42 -25.67 -10.29
CA LYS A 112 -13.74 -26.97 -10.37
C LYS A 112 -13.90 -27.81 -9.11
N LEU A 113 -14.05 -27.16 -7.94
CA LEU A 113 -14.27 -27.87 -6.69
C LEU A 113 -15.71 -28.43 -6.62
N VAL A 114 -16.70 -27.65 -7.05
CA VAL A 114 -18.11 -28.07 -7.12
C VAL A 114 -18.33 -29.17 -8.18
N GLU A 115 -17.73 -29.02 -9.38
CA GLU A 115 -17.79 -30.03 -10.46
C GLU A 115 -17.31 -31.41 -10.03
N LYS A 116 -16.36 -31.49 -9.09
CA LYS A 116 -15.89 -32.77 -8.56
C LYS A 116 -16.91 -33.49 -7.67
N GLY A 117 -18.08 -32.89 -7.42
CA GLY A 117 -19.14 -33.47 -6.62
C GLY A 117 -18.79 -33.72 -5.15
N VAL A 118 -17.77 -33.05 -4.63
CA VAL A 118 -17.31 -33.19 -3.25
C VAL A 118 -18.01 -32.14 -2.39
N GLN A 119 -18.27 -32.46 -1.13
CA GLN A 119 -18.74 -31.49 -0.16
C GLN A 119 -17.65 -30.41 0.03
N VAL A 120 -17.90 -29.19 -0.39
CA VAL A 120 -16.88 -28.18 -0.69
C VAL A 120 -16.41 -27.43 0.56
N GLY A 121 -17.33 -27.12 1.48
CA GLY A 121 -17.04 -26.30 2.65
C GLY A 121 -16.80 -24.83 2.30
N TRP A 122 -15.86 -24.24 2.99
CA TRP A 122 -15.49 -22.85 2.83
C TRP A 122 -14.39 -22.66 1.78
N VAL A 123 -14.58 -21.68 0.92
CA VAL A 123 -13.55 -21.12 0.05
C VAL A 123 -13.20 -19.74 0.57
N VAL A 124 -11.95 -19.55 0.95
CA VAL A 124 -11.43 -18.32 1.59
C VAL A 124 -10.43 -17.65 0.67
N TRP A 125 -10.74 -16.45 0.26
CA TRP A 125 -9.82 -15.58 -0.45
C TRP A 125 -8.94 -14.82 0.54
N LEU A 126 -7.62 -14.79 0.30
CA LEU A 126 -6.65 -13.91 0.94
C LEU A 126 -5.82 -13.19 -0.11
N ASP A 127 -5.71 -11.88 -0.04
CA ASP A 127 -4.78 -11.12 -0.91
C ASP A 127 -3.33 -11.55 -0.64
N ALA A 128 -2.51 -11.57 -1.68
CA ALA A 128 -1.13 -12.08 -1.60
C ALA A 128 -0.15 -11.17 -0.82
N ASP A 129 -0.61 -10.03 -0.32
CA ASP A 129 0.12 -9.13 0.57
C ASP A 129 -0.27 -9.31 2.06
N ILE A 130 -0.87 -10.45 2.39
CA ILE A 130 -1.22 -10.84 3.76
C ILE A 130 -0.21 -11.87 4.27
N ILE A 131 0.41 -11.59 5.40
CA ILE A 131 1.44 -12.42 6.02
C ILE A 131 0.90 -13.09 7.28
N LEU A 132 1.17 -14.37 7.46
CA LEU A 132 0.88 -15.08 8.71
C LEU A 132 1.94 -14.72 9.76
N LYS A 133 1.48 -14.36 10.97
CA LYS A 133 2.36 -13.97 12.10
C LYS A 133 2.65 -15.11 13.06
N LYS A 134 1.76 -16.08 13.14
CA LYS A 134 1.84 -17.23 14.06
C LYS A 134 1.07 -18.43 13.50
N PRO A 135 1.30 -19.65 14.04
CA PRO A 135 0.55 -20.83 13.63
C PRO A 135 -0.96 -20.63 13.71
N ILE A 136 -1.66 -21.15 12.68
CA ILE A 136 -3.12 -21.14 12.59
C ILE A 136 -3.61 -22.52 12.17
N THR A 137 -4.66 -23.00 12.84
CA THR A 137 -5.35 -24.26 12.52
C THR A 137 -6.70 -23.98 11.85
N LYS A 138 -7.28 -25.01 11.25
CA LYS A 138 -8.65 -24.96 10.76
C LYS A 138 -9.64 -24.53 11.85
N LYS A 139 -9.45 -25.04 13.07
CA LYS A 139 -10.28 -24.67 14.22
C LYS A 139 -10.19 -23.19 14.57
N ASP A 140 -8.97 -22.60 14.51
CA ASP A 140 -8.78 -21.18 14.76
C ASP A 140 -9.50 -20.34 13.71
N LEU A 141 -9.38 -20.70 12.42
CA LEU A 141 -10.05 -19.98 11.35
C LEU A 141 -11.58 -20.10 11.42
N LEU A 142 -12.10 -21.29 11.76
CA LEU A 142 -13.54 -21.50 11.99
C LEU A 142 -14.07 -20.79 13.23
N SER A 143 -13.22 -20.45 14.20
CA SER A 143 -13.63 -19.61 15.34
C SER A 143 -13.85 -18.14 14.95
N ILE A 144 -13.29 -17.70 13.82
CA ILE A 144 -13.46 -16.35 13.26
C ILE A 144 -14.61 -16.32 12.26
N ILE A 145 -14.80 -17.41 11.50
CA ILE A 145 -15.86 -17.54 10.49
C ILE A 145 -17.12 -18.15 11.15
N PRO A 146 -18.20 -17.39 11.37
CA PRO A 146 -19.42 -17.93 11.96
C PRO A 146 -20.05 -19.01 11.07
N LEU A 147 -20.27 -20.20 11.64
CA LEU A 147 -20.72 -21.40 10.90
C LEU A 147 -22.14 -21.29 10.35
N ASP A 148 -22.96 -20.40 10.91
CA ASP A 148 -24.33 -20.11 10.46
C ASP A 148 -24.39 -19.10 9.31
N SER A 149 -23.22 -18.57 8.90
CA SER A 149 -23.09 -17.67 7.77
C SER A 149 -22.89 -18.42 6.47
N GLU A 150 -23.26 -17.81 5.37
CA GLU A 150 -23.01 -18.29 4.00
C GLU A 150 -21.87 -17.50 3.34
N LEU A 151 -21.70 -16.24 3.75
CA LEU A 151 -20.65 -15.36 3.29
C LEU A 151 -20.09 -14.52 4.46
N VAL A 152 -18.76 -14.41 4.52
CA VAL A 152 -18.06 -13.56 5.50
C VAL A 152 -17.18 -12.56 4.79
N HIS A 153 -17.24 -11.30 5.23
CA HIS A 153 -16.55 -10.19 4.58
C HIS A 153 -16.03 -9.14 5.58
N LEU A 154 -15.26 -8.18 5.07
CA LEU A 154 -14.75 -7.03 5.81
C LEU A 154 -15.46 -5.75 5.35
N GLY A 155 -16.60 -5.43 5.96
CA GLY A 155 -17.32 -4.20 5.67
C GLY A 155 -16.66 -2.98 6.30
N ARG A 156 -16.96 -1.79 5.77
CA ARG A 156 -16.44 -0.51 6.26
C ARG A 156 -17.58 0.47 6.41
N LYS A 157 -17.56 1.26 7.50
CA LYS A 157 -18.71 2.12 7.85
C LYS A 157 -18.83 3.36 6.94
N ASP A 158 -17.70 3.86 6.42
CA ASP A 158 -17.58 5.15 5.70
C ASP A 158 -17.05 5.00 4.28
N VAL A 159 -17.13 3.79 3.72
CA VAL A 159 -16.72 3.48 2.34
C VAL A 159 -17.80 2.64 1.69
N ASP A 160 -18.13 2.95 0.45
CA ASP A 160 -19.25 2.35 -0.31
C ASP A 160 -19.07 0.87 -0.67
N TYR A 161 -17.93 0.25 -0.33
CA TYR A 161 -17.66 -1.16 -0.62
C TYR A 161 -16.75 -1.82 0.43
N SER A 162 -16.91 -3.12 0.57
CA SER A 162 -16.14 -3.97 1.47
C SER A 162 -14.66 -4.02 1.07
N GLU A 163 -13.79 -4.31 2.03
CA GLU A 163 -12.39 -4.62 1.75
C GLU A 163 -12.27 -6.08 1.33
N THR A 164 -11.95 -6.34 0.07
CA THR A 164 -11.89 -7.68 -0.54
C THR A 164 -10.57 -8.40 -0.34
N SER A 165 -9.71 -7.93 0.56
CA SER A 165 -8.49 -8.64 0.93
C SER A 165 -8.75 -9.96 1.66
N PHE A 166 -9.94 -10.09 2.27
CA PHE A 166 -10.48 -11.32 2.82
C PHE A 166 -11.95 -11.46 2.44
N MET A 167 -12.32 -12.62 1.91
CA MET A 167 -13.70 -13.02 1.67
C MET A 167 -13.80 -14.54 1.91
N ALA A 168 -14.86 -15.00 2.55
CA ALA A 168 -15.10 -16.43 2.74
C ALA A 168 -16.51 -16.80 2.27
N PHE A 169 -16.59 -17.83 1.43
CA PHE A 169 -17.80 -18.32 0.79
C PHE A 169 -18.07 -19.75 1.22
N ASN A 170 -19.22 -20.04 1.81
CA ASN A 170 -19.64 -21.38 2.15
C ASN A 170 -20.34 -22.04 0.93
N LEU A 171 -19.58 -22.74 0.12
CA LEU A 171 -20.07 -23.35 -1.11
C LEU A 171 -20.89 -24.65 -0.89
N ASN A 172 -21.19 -25.01 0.35
CA ASN A 172 -22.24 -25.98 0.64
C ASN A 172 -23.66 -25.41 0.45
N ASN A 173 -23.75 -24.08 0.24
CA ASN A 173 -24.99 -23.35 -0.01
C ASN A 173 -25.00 -22.79 -1.44
N VAL A 174 -26.19 -22.71 -2.02
CA VAL A 174 -26.36 -22.22 -3.39
C VAL A 174 -26.07 -20.72 -3.54
N PRO A 175 -26.58 -19.82 -2.67
CA PRO A 175 -26.45 -18.38 -2.91
C PRO A 175 -25.00 -17.87 -3.03
N PRO A 176 -24.00 -18.34 -2.26
CA PRO A 176 -22.61 -17.95 -2.49
C PRO A 176 -22.05 -18.41 -3.83
N LEU A 177 -22.46 -19.56 -4.33
CA LEU A 177 -22.04 -20.07 -5.63
C LEU A 177 -22.63 -19.22 -6.76
N ASP A 178 -23.93 -18.92 -6.69
CA ASP A 178 -24.61 -18.07 -7.67
C ASP A 178 -24.01 -16.67 -7.71
N LEU A 179 -23.66 -16.10 -6.54
CA LEU A 179 -22.94 -14.82 -6.48
C LEU A 179 -21.60 -14.87 -7.22
N LEU A 180 -20.85 -15.96 -7.09
CA LEU A 180 -19.59 -16.15 -7.80
C LEU A 180 -19.80 -16.35 -9.30
N LEU A 181 -20.89 -17.02 -9.72
CA LEU A 181 -21.27 -17.16 -11.12
C LEU A 181 -21.61 -15.81 -11.74
N ASP A 182 -22.40 -14.99 -11.06
CA ASP A 182 -22.74 -13.64 -11.53
C ASP A 182 -21.51 -12.73 -11.56
N MET A 183 -20.65 -12.80 -10.53
CA MET A 183 -19.41 -12.05 -10.51
C MET A 183 -18.53 -12.40 -11.72
N ARG A 184 -18.42 -13.68 -12.05
CA ARG A 184 -17.72 -14.14 -13.24
C ARG A 184 -18.40 -13.68 -14.53
N GLY A 185 -19.72 -13.78 -14.60
CA GLY A 185 -20.54 -13.37 -15.75
C GLY A 185 -20.36 -11.89 -16.11
N ILE A 186 -20.28 -11.00 -15.11
CA ILE A 186 -20.04 -9.57 -15.31
C ILE A 186 -18.70 -9.31 -16.03
N TYR A 187 -17.66 -10.09 -15.70
CA TYR A 187 -16.37 -9.97 -16.39
C TYR A 187 -16.40 -10.65 -17.75
N ASP A 188 -16.89 -11.89 -17.86
CA ASP A 188 -16.94 -12.64 -19.12
C ASP A 188 -17.80 -11.95 -20.20
N SER A 189 -18.83 -11.19 -19.82
CA SER A 189 -19.71 -10.43 -20.73
C SER A 189 -19.24 -9.00 -20.99
N HIS A 190 -18.14 -8.55 -20.36
CA HIS A 190 -17.66 -7.16 -20.35
C HIS A 190 -18.66 -6.15 -19.73
N GLU A 191 -19.68 -6.60 -19.03
CA GLU A 191 -20.64 -5.74 -18.34
C GLU A 191 -19.93 -4.83 -17.30
N VAL A 192 -18.76 -5.26 -16.82
CA VAL A 192 -17.92 -4.48 -15.90
C VAL A 192 -17.68 -3.06 -16.40
N LEU A 193 -17.62 -2.83 -17.72
CA LEU A 193 -17.45 -1.49 -18.32
C LEU A 193 -18.66 -0.56 -18.13
N SER A 194 -19.84 -1.11 -17.84
CA SER A 194 -21.05 -0.32 -17.57
C SER A 194 -21.07 0.27 -16.15
N TYR A 195 -20.19 -0.21 -15.27
CA TYR A 195 -20.12 0.25 -13.88
C TYR A 195 -19.19 1.48 -13.71
N ARG A 196 -19.46 2.25 -12.67
CA ARG A 196 -18.64 3.44 -12.31
C ARG A 196 -17.19 3.09 -11.99
N GLU A 197 -16.95 1.93 -11.42
CA GLU A 197 -15.63 1.40 -11.02
C GLU A 197 -15.57 -0.09 -11.38
N TRP A 198 -14.42 -0.55 -11.89
CA TRP A 198 -14.26 -1.88 -12.47
C TRP A 198 -13.50 -2.86 -11.57
N HIS A 199 -13.12 -2.44 -10.38
CA HIS A 199 -12.38 -3.29 -9.45
C HIS A 199 -13.32 -4.27 -8.72
N ASP A 200 -12.74 -5.38 -8.31
CA ASP A 200 -13.42 -6.50 -7.63
C ASP A 200 -14.24 -6.06 -6.41
N GLY A 201 -13.74 -5.13 -5.60
CA GLY A 201 -14.44 -4.66 -4.40
C GLY A 201 -15.74 -3.92 -4.70
N PHE A 202 -15.78 -3.12 -5.78
CA PHE A 202 -17.00 -2.42 -6.20
C PHE A 202 -18.04 -3.38 -6.76
N ILE A 203 -17.62 -4.31 -7.62
CA ILE A 203 -18.50 -5.31 -8.22
C ILE A 203 -19.04 -6.27 -7.16
N PHE A 204 -18.16 -6.76 -6.27
CA PHE A 204 -18.54 -7.63 -5.16
C PHE A 204 -19.60 -6.99 -4.27
N GLU A 205 -19.42 -5.72 -3.87
CA GLU A 205 -20.39 -5.05 -3.00
C GLU A 205 -21.78 -4.92 -3.62
N ARG A 206 -21.86 -4.71 -4.94
CA ARG A 206 -23.15 -4.64 -5.64
C ARG A 206 -23.86 -5.98 -5.64
N LEU A 207 -23.17 -7.05 -5.98
CA LEU A 207 -23.72 -8.41 -5.93
C LEU A 207 -24.05 -8.80 -4.48
N PHE A 208 -23.18 -8.51 -3.56
CA PHE A 208 -23.35 -8.75 -2.14
C PHE A 208 -24.60 -8.08 -1.57
N ASN A 209 -24.92 -6.86 -1.97
CA ASN A 209 -26.14 -6.19 -1.57
C ASN A 209 -27.39 -6.77 -2.26
N LEU A 210 -27.27 -7.13 -3.54
CA LEU A 210 -28.36 -7.80 -4.27
C LEU A 210 -28.72 -9.14 -3.62
N TYR A 211 -27.74 -10.02 -3.43
CA TYR A 211 -27.95 -11.34 -2.80
C TYR A 211 -28.38 -11.23 -1.34
N GLY A 212 -27.86 -10.23 -0.61
CA GLY A 212 -28.28 -9.94 0.76
C GLY A 212 -29.77 -9.56 0.86
N ALA A 213 -30.28 -8.79 -0.11
CA ALA A 213 -31.72 -8.48 -0.20
C ALA A 213 -32.57 -9.73 -0.52
N HIS A 214 -31.98 -10.76 -1.14
CA HIS A 214 -32.62 -12.04 -1.43
C HIS A 214 -32.33 -13.14 -0.40
N GLY A 215 -31.84 -12.78 0.79
CA GLY A 215 -31.74 -13.69 1.94
C GLY A 215 -30.38 -14.37 2.15
N LEU A 216 -29.32 -13.99 1.39
CA LEU A 216 -27.95 -14.48 1.66
C LEU A 216 -27.54 -14.13 3.09
N LYS A 217 -27.17 -15.14 3.88
CA LYS A 217 -26.72 -14.97 5.27
C LYS A 217 -25.26 -14.50 5.29
N LYS A 218 -25.11 -13.18 5.39
CA LYS A 218 -23.82 -12.51 5.41
C LYS A 218 -23.36 -12.13 6.80
N HIS A 219 -22.06 -12.24 7.06
CA HIS A 219 -21.44 -11.78 8.31
C HIS A 219 -20.32 -10.80 8.05
N ASN A 220 -20.42 -9.62 8.67
CA ASN A 220 -19.40 -8.59 8.59
C ASN A 220 -18.49 -8.66 9.83
N LEU A 221 -17.20 -9.00 9.63
CA LEU A 221 -16.22 -9.06 10.72
C LEU A 221 -15.84 -7.67 11.28
N THR A 222 -16.18 -6.59 10.56
CA THR A 222 -15.72 -5.23 10.86
C THR A 222 -16.82 -4.17 10.78
N PRO A 223 -18.00 -4.39 11.41
CA PRO A 223 -19.18 -3.52 11.24
C PRO A 223 -18.98 -2.10 11.77
N LYS A 224 -17.98 -1.86 12.62
CA LYS A 224 -17.70 -0.57 13.25
C LYS A 224 -16.45 0.10 12.72
N VAL A 225 -15.67 -0.58 11.87
CA VAL A 225 -14.39 -0.07 11.37
C VAL A 225 -14.63 1.04 10.36
N ARG A 226 -13.87 2.11 10.50
CA ARG A 226 -13.80 3.24 9.56
C ARG A 226 -12.48 3.22 8.81
N GLY A 227 -12.47 3.85 7.62
CA GLY A 227 -11.26 4.01 6.83
C GLY A 227 -10.87 2.78 6.01
N LEU A 228 -9.60 2.72 5.62
CA LEU A 228 -9.15 1.82 4.55
C LEU A 228 -8.54 0.50 5.04
N ASP A 229 -8.36 0.29 6.33
CA ASP A 229 -7.65 -0.89 6.88
C ASP A 229 -8.57 -1.76 7.75
N ALA A 230 -9.63 -2.30 7.14
CA ALA A 230 -10.58 -3.15 7.85
C ALA A 230 -9.94 -4.48 8.26
N PHE A 231 -9.04 -5.03 7.44
CA PHE A 231 -8.39 -6.31 7.72
C PHE A 231 -7.64 -6.32 9.05
N ASN A 232 -6.71 -5.37 9.26
CA ASN A 232 -5.90 -5.31 10.48
C ASN A 232 -6.71 -4.86 11.72
N ASN A 233 -7.92 -4.37 11.53
CA ASN A 233 -8.88 -4.05 12.58
C ASN A 233 -9.95 -5.15 12.77
N SER A 234 -9.78 -6.32 12.18
CA SER A 234 -10.65 -7.49 12.30
C SER A 234 -10.06 -8.54 13.26
N PRO A 235 -10.84 -9.55 13.68
CA PRO A 235 -10.32 -10.70 14.41
C PRO A 235 -9.20 -11.46 13.68
N LEU A 236 -9.12 -11.38 12.34
CA LEU A 236 -8.06 -11.97 11.54
C LEU A 236 -6.67 -11.44 11.91
N SER A 237 -6.58 -10.21 12.40
CA SER A 237 -5.31 -9.58 12.79
C SER A 237 -4.58 -10.30 13.92
N GLN A 238 -5.24 -11.22 14.64
CA GLN A 238 -4.58 -12.08 15.61
C GLN A 238 -3.57 -13.05 14.98
N TYR A 239 -3.83 -13.50 13.76
CA TYR A 239 -3.04 -14.50 13.04
C TYR A 239 -2.32 -13.92 11.82
N PHE A 240 -2.87 -12.89 11.21
CA PHE A 240 -2.43 -12.31 9.96
C PHE A 240 -2.10 -10.84 10.11
N GLU A 241 -1.33 -10.32 9.16
CA GLU A 241 -1.11 -8.90 8.96
C GLU A 241 -1.23 -8.57 7.47
N HIS A 242 -2.03 -7.56 7.14
CA HIS A 242 -2.22 -7.09 5.78
C HIS A 242 -1.34 -5.87 5.51
N PHE A 243 -0.44 -5.98 4.54
CA PHE A 243 0.49 -4.94 4.13
C PHE A 243 -0.07 -4.12 2.97
N LYS A 244 -1.04 -3.26 3.27
CA LYS A 244 -1.75 -2.46 2.28
C LYS A 244 -0.96 -1.23 1.84
N GLY A 245 -1.05 -0.90 0.53
CA GLY A 245 -0.42 0.31 -0.02
C GLY A 245 1.10 0.28 0.15
N ASN A 246 1.69 1.38 0.61
CA ASN A 246 3.14 1.52 0.78
C ASN A 246 3.75 0.55 1.80
N ARG A 247 2.95 -0.05 2.69
CA ARG A 247 3.45 -1.09 3.61
C ARG A 247 3.91 -2.36 2.91
N LYS A 248 3.51 -2.61 1.65
CA LYS A 248 4.00 -3.74 0.82
C LYS A 248 5.52 -3.71 0.63
N ASP A 249 6.09 -2.52 0.62
CA ASP A 249 7.54 -2.35 0.46
C ASP A 249 8.35 -2.91 1.63
N LEU A 250 7.72 -3.06 2.81
CA LEU A 250 8.33 -3.74 3.97
C LEU A 250 8.55 -5.25 3.73
N LEU A 251 7.86 -5.84 2.76
CA LEU A 251 7.96 -7.26 2.42
C LEU A 251 8.97 -7.55 1.31
N SER A 252 9.47 -6.51 0.63
CA SER A 252 10.43 -6.65 -0.46
C SER A 252 11.82 -7.00 0.07
N ASP A 253 12.45 -8.05 -0.48
CA ASP A 253 13.85 -8.42 -0.19
C ASP A 253 14.88 -7.51 -0.90
N LYS A 254 14.44 -6.48 -1.61
CA LYS A 254 15.34 -5.57 -2.33
C LYS A 254 16.13 -4.72 -1.35
N THR A 255 17.36 -5.12 -1.10
CA THR A 255 18.38 -4.39 -0.34
C THR A 255 19.10 -3.30 -1.16
N THR A 256 18.66 -3.00 -2.37
CA THR A 256 19.26 -1.99 -3.25
C THR A 256 18.52 -0.66 -3.15
N PRO A 257 19.24 0.45 -3.01
CA PRO A 257 18.67 1.77 -2.80
C PRO A 257 18.26 2.46 -4.12
N ASP A 258 17.50 1.79 -4.99
CA ASP A 258 16.81 2.47 -6.07
C ASP A 258 15.52 3.08 -5.52
N VAL A 259 15.70 4.18 -4.80
CA VAL A 259 14.61 4.86 -4.11
C VAL A 259 14.10 5.99 -4.95
N VAL A 260 13.14 5.70 -5.79
CA VAL A 260 12.36 6.72 -6.51
C VAL A 260 10.95 6.77 -5.91
N GLY A 261 10.49 7.97 -5.56
CA GLY A 261 9.14 8.21 -5.05
C GLY A 261 8.94 7.99 -3.53
N PRO A 262 7.75 7.62 -3.05
CA PRO A 262 7.39 7.62 -1.62
C PRO A 262 8.28 6.80 -0.69
N LYS A 263 9.12 5.90 -1.22
CA LYS A 263 10.07 5.08 -0.44
C LYS A 263 11.16 5.89 0.24
N ARG A 264 11.59 7.01 -0.35
CA ARG A 264 12.61 7.91 0.22
C ARG A 264 12.20 8.42 1.60
N TYR A 265 10.94 8.74 1.76
CA TYR A 265 10.40 9.25 3.02
C TYR A 265 10.31 8.19 4.10
N LYS A 266 10.05 6.94 3.70
CA LYS A 266 10.12 5.82 4.63
C LYS A 266 11.55 5.59 5.12
N GLN A 267 12.56 5.70 4.27
CA GLN A 267 13.96 5.59 4.65
C GLN A 267 14.36 6.70 5.63
N LEU A 268 13.91 7.92 5.38
CA LEU A 268 14.11 9.04 6.30
C LEU A 268 13.49 8.73 7.68
N ALA A 269 12.25 8.24 7.70
CA ALA A 269 11.57 7.83 8.93
C ALA A 269 12.30 6.67 9.64
N ASP A 270 12.81 5.68 8.90
CA ASP A 270 13.57 4.55 9.45
C ASP A 270 14.93 5.00 10.04
N VAL A 271 15.63 5.96 9.41
CA VAL A 271 16.83 6.58 9.95
C VAL A 271 16.55 7.30 11.27
N ILE A 272 15.47 8.10 11.31
CA ILE A 272 15.07 8.82 12.53
C ILE A 272 14.77 7.83 13.67
N ARG A 273 14.03 6.74 13.38
CA ARG A 273 13.75 5.68 14.37
C ARG A 273 14.99 4.96 14.84
N HIS A 274 15.85 4.57 13.90
CA HIS A 274 17.05 3.78 14.21
C HIS A 274 18.01 4.54 15.15
N TYR A 275 18.24 5.80 14.87
CA TYR A 275 19.15 6.64 15.67
C TYR A 275 18.46 7.37 16.82
N LYS A 276 17.12 7.24 16.95
CA LYS A 276 16.31 7.89 18.01
C LYS A 276 16.42 9.40 17.99
N PHE A 277 16.48 9.99 16.82
CA PHE A 277 16.60 11.43 16.66
C PHE A 277 15.38 12.16 17.20
N SER A 278 15.61 13.29 17.84
CA SER A 278 14.61 14.11 18.50
C SER A 278 14.62 15.57 18.07
N ARG A 279 15.73 16.04 17.49
CA ARG A 279 15.92 17.41 17.01
C ARG A 279 16.14 17.40 15.51
N ILE A 280 15.12 17.84 14.77
CA ILE A 280 15.00 17.67 13.32
C ILE A 280 15.00 19.04 12.64
N LEU A 281 15.85 19.24 11.65
CA LEU A 281 15.86 20.40 10.77
C LEU A 281 15.42 20.01 9.37
N GLU A 282 14.63 20.85 8.70
CA GLU A 282 14.22 20.67 7.31
C GLU A 282 14.38 21.98 6.52
N THR A 283 14.94 21.91 5.32
CA THR A 283 14.78 22.96 4.30
C THR A 283 13.76 22.49 3.28
N GLY A 284 12.81 23.36 2.90
CA GLY A 284 11.68 22.98 2.05
C GLY A 284 10.50 22.38 2.81
N THR A 285 10.01 23.07 3.83
CA THR A 285 8.89 22.62 4.69
C THR A 285 7.58 22.42 3.92
N TRP A 286 7.38 23.15 2.83
CA TRP A 286 6.19 23.16 1.96
C TRP A 286 4.88 23.25 2.75
N ASN A 287 4.13 22.14 2.91
CA ASN A 287 2.84 22.13 3.62
C ASN A 287 2.94 21.60 5.06
N GLY A 288 4.13 21.29 5.57
CA GLY A 288 4.37 20.75 6.91
C GLY A 288 4.01 19.27 7.08
N GLY A 289 3.60 18.57 6.02
CA GLY A 289 3.26 17.14 6.10
C GLY A 289 4.46 16.28 6.45
N ARG A 290 5.64 16.60 5.90
CA ARG A 290 6.88 15.89 6.17
C ARG A 290 7.36 16.09 7.59
N ALA A 291 7.27 17.31 8.12
CA ALA A 291 7.52 17.61 9.52
C ALA A 291 6.76 16.68 10.47
N ILE A 292 5.45 16.49 10.20
CA ILE A 292 4.58 15.58 10.97
C ILE A 292 5.05 14.13 10.85
N GLU A 293 5.38 13.65 9.66
CA GLU A 293 5.85 12.26 9.44
C GLU A 293 7.16 11.99 10.15
N MET A 294 8.14 12.92 10.09
CA MET A 294 9.41 12.82 10.80
C MET A 294 9.22 12.83 12.32
N ALA A 295 8.35 13.70 12.83
CA ALA A 295 8.04 13.75 14.25
C ALA A 295 7.35 12.48 14.74
N LEU A 296 6.39 11.93 13.98
CA LEU A 296 5.75 10.65 14.31
C LEU A 296 6.76 9.50 14.34
N ALA A 297 7.72 9.47 13.40
CA ALA A 297 8.79 8.48 13.40
C ALA A 297 9.69 8.60 14.63
N ALA A 298 10.00 9.82 15.06
CA ALA A 298 10.78 10.08 16.27
C ALA A 298 10.04 9.62 17.53
N PHE A 299 8.72 9.85 17.59
CA PHE A 299 7.88 9.46 18.72
C PHE A 299 7.80 7.96 18.98
N ASP A 300 8.23 7.13 18.06
CA ASP A 300 8.35 5.68 18.33
C ASP A 300 9.40 5.39 19.41
N ASN A 301 10.38 6.29 19.65
CA ASN A 301 11.49 6.07 20.57
C ASN A 301 11.72 7.18 21.58
N VAL A 302 11.16 8.38 21.38
CA VAL A 302 11.35 9.54 22.27
C VAL A 302 10.01 10.17 22.64
N ASP A 303 9.98 10.93 23.76
CA ASP A 303 8.77 11.58 24.23
C ASP A 303 8.71 13.07 23.88
N LYS A 304 9.86 13.63 23.45
CA LYS A 304 9.95 15.04 23.07
C LYS A 304 10.63 15.16 21.72
N VAL A 305 10.01 15.94 20.82
CA VAL A 305 10.55 16.24 19.50
C VAL A 305 10.55 17.75 19.28
N TYR A 306 11.68 18.27 18.81
CA TYR A 306 11.81 19.63 18.34
C TYR A 306 12.08 19.63 16.84
N TYR A 307 11.28 20.39 16.10
CA TYR A 307 11.40 20.55 14.67
C TYR A 307 11.67 22.01 14.28
N LYS A 308 12.56 22.23 13.31
CA LYS A 308 12.78 23.55 12.71
C LYS A 308 12.73 23.46 11.20
N GLY A 309 11.77 24.19 10.62
CA GLY A 309 11.52 24.22 9.18
C GLY A 309 11.88 25.56 8.55
N TYR A 310 12.49 25.52 7.37
CA TYR A 310 12.83 26.69 6.55
C TYR A 310 12.10 26.58 5.20
N ASP A 311 11.45 27.65 4.78
CA ASP A 311 10.76 27.72 3.49
C ASP A 311 10.52 29.16 3.04
N LEU A 312 10.42 29.38 1.73
CA LEU A 312 10.01 30.67 1.17
C LEU A 312 8.53 30.96 1.44
N PHE A 313 7.73 29.91 1.54
CA PHE A 313 6.27 29.99 1.61
C PHE A 313 5.71 30.88 0.50
N GLU A 314 4.79 31.80 0.81
CA GLU A 314 4.19 32.74 -0.14
C GLU A 314 5.13 33.84 -0.67
N ASP A 315 6.38 33.91 -0.22
CA ASP A 315 7.38 34.85 -0.74
C ASP A 315 8.15 34.30 -1.96
N ALA A 316 7.89 33.03 -2.35
CA ALA A 316 8.41 32.48 -3.59
C ALA A 316 7.74 33.16 -4.80
N ASP A 317 8.49 33.34 -5.86
CA ASP A 317 8.05 33.97 -7.11
C ASP A 317 8.45 33.12 -8.33
N GLU A 318 8.02 33.51 -9.53
CA GLU A 318 8.33 32.78 -10.77
C GLU A 318 9.83 32.66 -11.03
N PHE A 319 10.64 33.61 -10.57
CA PHE A 319 12.08 33.53 -10.75
C PHE A 319 12.68 32.47 -9.85
N THR A 320 12.29 32.42 -8.57
CA THR A 320 12.71 31.38 -7.62
C THR A 320 12.22 30.01 -8.07
N ASP A 321 10.97 29.90 -8.52
CA ASP A 321 10.40 28.63 -9.02
C ASP A 321 11.19 28.07 -10.21
N ARG A 322 11.54 28.95 -11.15
CA ARG A 322 12.33 28.55 -12.32
C ARG A 322 13.76 28.15 -11.91
N THR A 323 14.38 28.92 -11.02
CA THR A 323 15.76 28.70 -10.58
C THR A 323 15.89 27.38 -9.78
N GLU A 324 14.88 27.09 -8.97
CA GLU A 324 14.90 25.94 -8.07
C GLU A 324 14.05 24.78 -8.57
N LEU A 325 13.59 24.82 -9.83
CA LEU A 325 12.74 23.78 -10.47
C LEU A 325 11.48 23.45 -9.67
N ASN A 326 10.90 24.40 -8.98
CA ASN A 326 9.68 24.15 -8.24
C ASN A 326 8.46 24.19 -9.15
N THR A 327 7.66 23.14 -9.09
CA THR A 327 6.39 23.02 -9.86
C THR A 327 5.17 22.91 -8.94
N LYS A 328 5.38 22.94 -7.63
CA LYS A 328 4.32 22.78 -6.64
C LYS A 328 3.78 24.17 -6.24
N PRO A 329 2.48 24.28 -5.92
CA PRO A 329 1.95 25.54 -5.39
C PRO A 329 2.53 25.82 -4.00
N HIS A 330 2.83 27.10 -3.74
CA HIS A 330 3.33 27.56 -2.44
C HIS A 330 2.22 27.56 -1.38
N ASN A 331 2.60 27.25 -0.15
CA ASN A 331 1.69 27.28 1.00
C ASN A 331 1.90 28.60 1.76
N LEU A 332 0.82 29.09 2.35
CA LEU A 332 0.90 30.25 3.24
C LEU A 332 1.59 29.84 4.56
N TYR A 333 2.54 30.62 5.03
CA TYR A 333 3.20 30.43 6.32
C TYR A 333 2.21 30.14 7.46
N LYS A 334 1.18 30.98 7.59
CA LYS A 334 0.15 30.84 8.62
C LYS A 334 -0.66 29.54 8.52
N ALA A 335 -0.84 29.00 7.30
CA ALA A 335 -1.54 27.73 7.13
C ALA A 335 -0.70 26.55 7.62
N VAL A 336 0.61 26.58 7.35
CA VAL A 336 1.55 25.57 7.83
C VAL A 336 1.75 25.68 9.34
N GLU A 337 1.93 26.88 9.87
CA GLU A 337 2.02 27.14 11.31
C GLU A 337 0.77 26.61 12.05
N LYS A 338 -0.43 26.88 11.53
CA LYS A 338 -1.67 26.34 12.09
C LYS A 338 -1.67 24.82 12.10
N ARG A 339 -1.29 24.17 10.98
CA ARG A 339 -1.22 22.71 10.87
C ARG A 339 -0.29 22.10 11.92
N LEU A 340 0.89 22.68 12.12
CA LEU A 340 1.84 22.18 13.12
C LEU A 340 1.36 22.46 14.56
N ASN A 341 0.66 23.56 14.81
CA ASN A 341 0.00 23.80 16.10
C ASN A 341 -1.12 22.82 16.39
N ASP A 342 -1.95 22.50 15.39
CA ASP A 342 -2.99 21.46 15.50
C ASP A 342 -2.36 20.08 15.81
N PHE A 343 -1.24 19.76 15.16
CA PHE A 343 -0.47 18.54 15.44
C PHE A 343 0.15 18.56 16.85
N LYS A 344 0.75 19.67 17.28
CA LYS A 344 1.27 19.86 18.65
C LYS A 344 0.19 19.56 19.71
N LYS A 345 -1.00 20.09 19.51
CA LYS A 345 -2.14 19.83 20.37
C LYS A 345 -2.53 18.34 20.36
N TYR A 346 -2.62 17.73 19.17
CA TYR A 346 -2.92 16.31 19.03
C TYR A 346 -1.91 15.42 19.76
N VAL A 347 -0.62 15.67 19.60
CA VAL A 347 0.47 14.93 20.26
C VAL A 347 0.33 14.99 21.78
N LYS A 348 0.08 16.18 22.32
CA LYS A 348 -0.11 16.37 23.77
C LYS A 348 -1.35 15.64 24.29
N GLU A 349 -2.49 15.77 23.59
CA GLU A 349 -3.78 15.26 24.08
C GLU A 349 -3.97 13.76 23.84
N LYS A 350 -3.43 13.21 22.75
CA LYS A 350 -3.68 11.83 22.31
C LYS A 350 -2.51 10.89 22.50
N MET A 351 -1.29 11.41 22.50
CA MET A 351 -0.07 10.59 22.62
C MET A 351 0.62 10.78 23.96
N ASN A 352 0.25 11.80 24.75
CA ASN A 352 0.92 12.21 25.99
C ASN A 352 2.43 12.46 25.80
N LYS A 353 2.79 13.10 24.67
CA LYS A 353 4.15 13.44 24.24
C LYS A 353 4.26 14.94 23.96
N GLU A 354 5.49 15.44 23.74
CA GLU A 354 5.74 16.86 23.50
C GLU A 354 6.30 17.09 22.10
N PHE A 355 5.63 17.90 21.31
CA PHE A 355 6.11 18.41 20.02
C PHE A 355 6.30 19.92 20.12
N ASP A 356 7.47 20.40 19.74
CA ASP A 356 7.72 21.83 19.61
C ASP A 356 8.36 22.14 18.26
N PHE A 357 8.14 23.36 17.75
CA PHE A 357 8.63 23.71 16.43
C PHE A 357 8.87 25.21 16.26
N ASP A 358 9.80 25.52 15.33
CA ASP A 358 9.98 26.86 14.76
C ASP A 358 9.86 26.79 13.23
N LEU A 359 9.21 27.78 12.64
CA LEU A 359 9.20 27.99 11.19
C LEU A 359 9.93 29.28 10.85
N VAL A 360 10.85 29.20 9.90
CA VAL A 360 11.62 30.34 9.40
C VAL A 360 11.23 30.61 7.95
N LYS A 361 10.61 31.74 7.71
CA LYS A 361 10.22 32.20 6.38
C LYS A 361 11.35 32.95 5.71
N GLY A 362 11.67 32.58 4.46
CA GLY A 362 12.63 33.28 3.61
C GLY A 362 13.64 32.36 2.93
N ASP A 363 14.42 32.94 2.03
CA ASP A 363 15.50 32.28 1.31
C ASP A 363 16.57 31.73 2.30
N THR A 364 16.85 30.43 2.25
CA THR A 364 17.82 29.76 3.12
C THR A 364 19.21 30.36 3.02
N LYS A 365 19.60 30.89 1.85
CA LYS A 365 20.87 31.61 1.68
C LYS A 365 20.99 32.85 2.54
N LYS A 366 19.90 33.36 3.10
CA LYS A 366 19.84 34.52 3.99
C LYS A 366 19.46 34.18 5.42
N THR A 367 18.67 33.14 5.60
CA THR A 367 18.02 32.81 6.88
C THR A 367 18.66 31.62 7.60
N LEU A 368 19.24 30.67 6.84
CA LEU A 368 19.90 29.50 7.43
C LEU A 368 21.36 29.84 7.75
N THR A 369 21.71 29.75 9.03
CA THR A 369 23.06 29.88 9.55
C THR A 369 23.63 28.54 9.98
N GLU A 370 24.92 28.47 10.34
CA GLU A 370 25.54 27.22 10.79
C GLU A 370 24.76 26.58 11.95
N GLN A 371 24.39 25.31 11.78
CA GLN A 371 23.61 24.54 12.73
C GLN A 371 24.48 23.51 13.45
N LYS A 372 24.30 23.39 14.79
CA LYS A 372 25.08 22.46 15.65
C LYS A 372 24.18 21.66 16.61
N ASP A 373 22.96 22.12 16.82
CA ASP A 373 22.07 21.62 17.89
C ASP A 373 20.93 20.70 17.36
N PHE A 374 21.11 20.10 16.17
CA PHE A 374 20.17 19.16 15.59
C PHE A 374 20.81 17.79 15.44
N ASP A 375 19.98 16.74 15.48
CA ASP A 375 20.42 15.36 15.29
C ASP A 375 20.50 15.02 13.80
N ILE A 376 19.61 15.61 13.01
CA ILE A 376 19.46 15.37 11.57
C ILE A 376 19.02 16.64 10.85
N ALA A 377 19.56 16.87 9.66
CA ALA A 377 19.01 17.80 8.68
C ALA A 377 18.48 17.04 7.46
N TYR A 378 17.29 17.39 7.02
CA TYR A 378 16.70 16.94 5.76
C TYR A 378 16.65 18.13 4.79
N LEU A 379 17.39 18.04 3.69
CA LEU A 379 17.53 19.08 2.69
C LEU A 379 16.66 18.76 1.48
N ASP A 380 15.44 19.33 1.43
CA ASP A 380 14.41 19.19 0.41
C ASP A 380 13.91 20.57 -0.08
N GLY A 381 14.81 21.55 -0.09
CA GLY A 381 14.50 22.94 -0.45
C GLY A 381 14.71 23.22 -1.93
N GLY A 382 15.76 23.97 -2.27
CA GLY A 382 16.08 24.28 -3.66
C GLY A 382 16.90 23.19 -4.35
N HIS A 383 16.84 23.14 -5.68
CA HIS A 383 17.54 22.16 -6.51
C HIS A 383 18.81 22.73 -7.17
N SER A 384 18.99 24.04 -7.18
CA SER A 384 20.19 24.66 -7.73
C SER A 384 21.43 24.32 -6.90
N PHE A 385 22.59 24.19 -7.56
CA PHE A 385 23.85 23.87 -6.88
C PHE A 385 24.19 24.87 -5.77
N GLU A 386 23.91 26.15 -5.99
CA GLU A 386 24.22 27.21 -5.02
C GLU A 386 23.37 27.07 -3.74
N THR A 387 22.08 26.78 -3.88
CA THR A 387 21.20 26.59 -2.73
C THR A 387 21.54 25.32 -1.97
N VAL A 388 21.67 24.18 -2.67
CA VAL A 388 22.02 22.90 -2.01
C VAL A 388 23.38 22.97 -1.33
N LYS A 389 24.36 23.59 -1.97
CA LYS A 389 25.71 23.79 -1.40
C LYS A 389 25.69 24.67 -0.17
N HIS A 390 24.90 25.75 -0.19
CA HIS A 390 24.74 26.64 0.99
C HIS A 390 24.11 25.84 2.14
N ASP A 391 22.98 25.22 1.93
CA ASP A 391 22.23 24.48 2.94
C ASP A 391 23.10 23.37 3.55
N TYR A 392 23.81 22.60 2.70
CA TYR A 392 24.77 21.62 3.17
C TYR A 392 25.88 22.22 4.04
N ASN A 393 26.49 23.32 3.61
CA ASN A 393 27.58 23.95 4.38
C ASN A 393 27.10 24.41 5.75
N MET A 394 25.85 24.84 5.88
CA MET A 394 25.25 25.25 7.15
C MET A 394 24.94 24.06 8.06
N CYS A 395 24.71 22.87 7.48
CA CYS A 395 24.31 21.66 8.21
C CYS A 395 25.39 20.57 8.33
N LYS A 396 26.53 20.69 7.64
CA LYS A 396 27.56 19.62 7.54
C LYS A 396 28.21 19.20 8.86
N GLN A 397 28.03 19.97 9.95
CA GLN A 397 28.51 19.63 11.28
C GLN A 397 27.52 18.75 12.07
N LEU A 398 26.29 18.55 11.55
CA LEU A 398 25.29 17.71 12.19
C LEU A 398 25.63 16.22 12.04
N PRO A 399 25.22 15.37 12.98
CA PRO A 399 25.48 13.93 12.93
C PRO A 399 25.01 13.25 11.64
N VAL A 400 23.87 13.69 11.11
CA VAL A 400 23.30 13.17 9.87
C VAL A 400 22.74 14.30 9.02
N VAL A 401 23.10 14.30 7.73
CA VAL A 401 22.48 15.16 6.71
C VAL A 401 21.93 14.26 5.61
N VAL A 402 20.64 14.38 5.33
CA VAL A 402 19.92 13.65 4.28
C VAL A 402 19.53 14.64 3.20
N PHE A 403 19.83 14.29 1.97
CA PHE A 403 19.42 15.06 0.81
C PHE A 403 18.23 14.40 0.14
N ASP A 404 17.27 15.21 -0.31
CA ASP A 404 16.33 14.81 -1.33
C ASP A 404 16.97 14.96 -2.73
N ASP A 405 16.28 14.55 -3.75
CA ASP A 405 16.57 14.88 -5.16
C ASP A 405 17.99 14.56 -5.68
N TYR A 406 18.58 13.43 -5.26
CA TYR A 406 19.69 12.85 -6.00
C TYR A 406 19.14 12.08 -7.20
N PHE A 407 19.12 12.68 -8.39
CA PHE A 407 18.53 12.09 -9.58
C PHE A 407 19.23 12.51 -10.88
N THR A 408 19.19 11.63 -11.86
CA THR A 408 19.65 11.91 -13.24
C THR A 408 18.49 12.14 -14.19
N LYS A 409 17.30 11.66 -13.87
CA LYS A 409 16.10 11.75 -14.68
C LYS A 409 14.90 12.20 -13.84
N ASP A 410 14.01 12.98 -14.45
CA ASP A 410 12.73 13.33 -13.86
C ASP A 410 11.76 12.13 -13.77
N GLU A 411 10.58 12.34 -13.17
CA GLU A 411 9.56 11.30 -13.04
C GLU A 411 9.05 10.75 -14.38
N GLY A 412 9.22 11.51 -15.47
CA GLY A 412 8.91 11.11 -16.85
C GLY A 412 10.04 10.36 -17.56
N GLY A 413 11.19 10.16 -16.88
CA GLY A 413 12.37 9.49 -17.43
C GLY A 413 13.23 10.39 -18.33
N LYS A 414 12.95 11.70 -18.41
CA LYS A 414 13.73 12.70 -19.14
C LYS A 414 14.92 13.15 -18.30
N GLU A 415 16.08 13.33 -18.89
CA GLU A 415 17.24 13.86 -18.18
C GLU A 415 16.98 15.27 -17.63
N VAL A 416 17.32 15.45 -16.36
CA VAL A 416 17.24 16.74 -15.68
C VAL A 416 18.41 17.60 -16.11
N ALA A 417 18.17 18.88 -16.32
CA ALA A 417 19.23 19.83 -16.69
C ALA A 417 20.27 19.94 -15.57
N ASP A 418 21.55 20.11 -15.93
CA ASP A 418 22.66 20.11 -14.98
C ASP A 418 22.57 21.21 -13.92
N GLU A 419 21.92 22.32 -14.23
CA GLU A 419 21.66 23.41 -13.28
C GLU A 419 20.79 23.00 -12.10
N HIS A 420 19.93 21.97 -12.27
CA HIS A 420 19.02 21.44 -11.25
C HIS A 420 19.53 20.18 -10.57
N LYS A 421 20.76 19.75 -10.85
CA LYS A 421 21.43 18.60 -10.21
C LYS A 421 22.30 19.03 -9.04
N GLY A 422 21.80 19.91 -8.17
CA GLY A 422 22.59 20.47 -7.07
C GLY A 422 23.13 19.38 -6.14
N THR A 423 22.29 18.45 -5.73
CA THR A 423 22.67 17.33 -4.85
C THR A 423 23.73 16.42 -5.51
N ASN A 424 23.56 16.05 -6.79
CA ASN A 424 24.53 15.24 -7.52
C ASN A 424 25.92 15.91 -7.53
N LYS A 425 25.98 17.22 -7.76
CA LYS A 425 27.25 17.98 -7.82
C LYS A 425 27.95 18.08 -6.44
N ILE A 426 27.26 17.82 -5.35
CA ILE A 426 27.87 17.71 -4.02
C ILE A 426 28.59 16.38 -3.85
N PHE A 427 28.00 15.28 -4.36
CA PHE A 427 28.48 13.90 -4.16
C PHE A 427 29.43 13.41 -5.25
N ASP A 428 29.30 13.90 -6.47
CA ASP A 428 30.10 13.43 -7.62
C ASP A 428 31.51 14.08 -7.70
N LYS A 429 31.96 14.71 -6.62
CA LYS A 429 33.30 15.27 -6.45
C LYS A 429 34.18 14.35 -5.61
#